data_8b41954b13f427521735d50c45fdb9c7
#
_entry.id   8b41954b13f427521735d50c45fdb9c7
#
_cell.length_a   1.000
_cell.length_b   1.000
_cell.length_c   1.000
_cell.angle_alpha   90.00
_cell.angle_beta   90.00
_cell.angle_gamma   90.00
#
_symmetry.space_group_name_H-M   'P 1'
#
loop_
_entity.id
_entity.type
_entity.pdbx_description
1 polymer ?
#
loop_
_entity_poly.entity_id
_entity_poly.type
_entity_poly.pdbx_seq_one_letter_code
_entity_poly.pdbx_strand_id
1 'polypeptide(L)'
;HRLVGSEMCIRDRLFPTQPIQTTSFEEDEVLEPATSIDGQGNETISEIKSRDEALIETDRVIFSNSSIKGSINLKGAILDDLILSKYKTSLEPDSDNIQLLLPEGTSNPYYIETGWKELKDTEVELPNLETIWKTNSTNLTPSNPVTLSWTNNQNITFKINYTIDDEYMFSITQEIENKGNSNIEVFPYRLIKRINTPDTINFFILHEGFISLINDELLEKNYDDIADDCNSSMPSKKEFCDNKAQGGWLGFTDKYWMSALIPDADQSINVNYRYGNNGRDSYRAGYVGQIYKVSSGESLEYGGKLFVGAKKLNVLSAYDEKLSIPRFTDAIDWGWFSFLTKPVSYAINWFFGYAGNFGLAIIAFTILMRLILFPLAQASFKSMAKMKKLQPDMQRLTETYPNDRQKMQQELMALY
;
A
#
# COMPACT_ATOMS: atom_id res chain seq x y z
N HIS A 1 -44.36 9.98 13.01
CA HIS A 1 -44.27 8.58 13.41
C HIS A 1 -44.93 7.64 12.39
N ARG A 2 -44.22 6.61 11.97
CA ARG A 2 -44.54 5.54 11.01
C ARG A 2 -44.38 5.93 9.55
N LEU A 3 -43.24 5.44 8.98
CA LEU A 3 -43.09 4.81 7.67
C LEU A 3 -41.58 4.62 7.34
N VAL A 4 -40.91 3.71 8.06
CA VAL A 4 -39.56 3.21 7.70
C VAL A 4 -39.45 1.73 8.09
N GLY A 5 -40.43 0.93 7.72
CA GLY A 5 -40.46 -0.46 8.14
C GLY A 5 -40.95 -1.47 7.10
N SER A 6 -41.28 -1.05 5.87
CA SER A 6 -41.92 -1.97 4.90
C SER A 6 -41.05 -2.35 3.69
N GLU A 7 -39.97 -1.69 3.39
CA GLU A 7 -39.15 -2.03 2.22
C GLU A 7 -38.08 -3.12 2.49
N MET A 8 -37.68 -3.31 3.73
CA MET A 8 -36.67 -4.32 4.09
C MET A 8 -37.21 -5.76 4.13
N CYS A 9 -38.53 -5.94 4.31
CA CYS A 9 -39.15 -7.28 4.39
C CYS A 9 -39.57 -7.88 3.04
N ILE A 10 -39.54 -7.13 1.94
CA ILE A 10 -39.97 -7.60 0.62
C ILE A 10 -38.80 -8.20 -0.16
N ARG A 11 -37.58 -7.75 0.11
CA ARG A 11 -36.38 -8.23 -0.58
C ARG A 11 -35.99 -9.66 -0.19
N ASP A 12 -36.18 -10.05 1.07
CA ASP A 12 -35.82 -11.37 1.60
C ASP A 12 -36.80 -12.51 1.17
N ARG A 13 -37.99 -12.18 0.67
CA ARG A 13 -38.95 -13.19 0.22
C ARG A 13 -38.87 -13.58 -1.25
N LEU A 14 -38.22 -12.77 -2.07
CA LEU A 14 -38.16 -13.01 -3.52
C LEU A 14 -36.83 -13.62 -3.99
N PHE A 15 -35.79 -13.59 -3.16
CA PHE A 15 -34.52 -14.24 -3.45
C PHE A 15 -33.99 -14.91 -2.17
N PRO A 16 -34.37 -16.17 -1.87
CA PRO A 16 -33.77 -16.90 -0.77
C PRO A 16 -32.31 -17.18 -1.13
N THR A 17 -31.37 -16.52 -0.45
CA THR A 17 -29.97 -16.92 -0.44
C THR A 17 -29.89 -18.30 0.18
N GLN A 18 -29.42 -19.29 -0.57
CA GLN A 18 -29.12 -20.61 -0.03
C GLN A 18 -28.06 -20.46 1.06
N PRO A 19 -28.20 -21.10 2.22
CA PRO A 19 -27.17 -21.12 3.25
C PRO A 19 -25.94 -21.79 2.66
N ILE A 20 -24.83 -21.03 2.59
CA ILE A 20 -23.50 -21.59 2.35
C ILE A 20 -23.27 -22.58 3.50
N GLN A 21 -23.10 -23.85 3.16
CA GLN A 21 -22.68 -24.87 4.13
C GLN A 21 -21.28 -24.47 4.60
N THR A 22 -21.21 -23.82 5.75
CA THR A 22 -19.98 -23.69 6.51
C THR A 22 -19.61 -25.08 7.01
N THR A 23 -18.72 -25.75 6.29
CA THR A 23 -17.93 -26.82 6.90
C THR A 23 -17.17 -26.15 8.03
N SER A 24 -17.43 -26.54 9.26
CA SER A 24 -16.67 -26.18 10.44
C SER A 24 -15.24 -26.67 10.23
N PHE A 25 -14.37 -25.78 9.81
CA PHE A 25 -12.94 -26.00 9.94
C PHE A 25 -12.62 -25.80 11.42
N GLU A 26 -11.91 -26.76 12.02
CA GLU A 26 -11.26 -26.62 13.31
C GLU A 26 -10.52 -25.27 13.34
N GLU A 27 -10.52 -24.57 14.48
CA GLU A 27 -9.84 -23.31 14.68
C GLU A 27 -8.37 -23.44 14.23
N ASP A 28 -8.09 -23.07 12.99
CA ASP A 28 -6.74 -22.99 12.48
C ASP A 28 -6.02 -21.88 13.25
N GLU A 29 -5.05 -22.29 14.02
CA GLU A 29 -4.10 -21.41 14.72
C GLU A 29 -3.59 -20.34 13.74
N VAL A 30 -3.85 -19.07 14.03
CA VAL A 30 -3.47 -17.93 13.17
C VAL A 30 -1.94 -17.92 13.06
N LEU A 31 -1.46 -18.25 11.86
CA LEU A 31 -0.03 -18.34 11.59
C LEU A 31 0.56 -16.93 11.49
N GLU A 32 1.23 -16.47 12.54
CA GLU A 32 1.94 -15.19 12.54
C GLU A 32 3.34 -15.32 11.93
N PRO A 33 3.80 -14.34 11.13
CA PRO A 33 5.19 -14.28 10.66
C PRO A 33 6.17 -14.23 11.85
N ALA A 34 7.32 -14.87 11.70
CA ALA A 34 8.32 -14.99 12.76
C ALA A 34 9.11 -13.71 12.96
N THR A 35 8.51 -12.69 13.52
CA THR A 35 9.29 -11.68 14.23
C THR A 35 9.11 -11.93 15.71
N SER A 36 10.20 -12.05 16.43
CA SER A 36 10.21 -12.13 17.88
C SER A 36 9.65 -10.83 18.48
N ILE A 37 8.32 -10.73 18.55
CA ILE A 37 7.67 -9.99 19.61
C ILE A 37 7.33 -11.02 20.66
N ASP A 38 8.32 -11.71 21.18
CA ASP A 38 8.23 -12.30 22.49
C ASP A 38 8.30 -11.15 23.47
N GLY A 39 7.17 -10.89 24.13
CA GLY A 39 6.99 -9.78 25.05
C GLY A 39 7.77 -9.90 26.35
N GLN A 40 9.06 -10.24 26.32
CA GLN A 40 9.97 -10.32 27.47
C GLN A 40 11.44 -10.06 27.11
N GLY A 41 11.73 -9.30 26.06
CA GLY A 41 13.06 -8.70 25.91
C GLY A 41 13.04 -7.29 26.49
N ASN A 42 13.68 -7.06 27.64
CA ASN A 42 14.18 -5.73 28.00
C ASN A 42 15.12 -5.31 26.85
N GLU A 43 14.61 -4.62 25.83
CA GLU A 43 15.49 -3.86 24.94
C GLU A 43 16.14 -2.79 25.82
N THR A 44 17.37 -3.05 26.27
CA THR A 44 18.30 -1.99 26.64
C THR A 44 18.23 -1.00 25.47
N ILE A 45 17.88 0.25 25.76
CA ILE A 45 17.89 1.35 24.80
C ILE A 45 19.31 1.40 24.26
N SER A 46 19.58 0.66 23.19
CA SER A 46 20.84 0.72 22.47
C SER A 46 20.92 2.13 21.88
N GLU A 47 22.10 2.72 21.94
CA GLU A 47 22.36 4.05 21.40
C GLU A 47 21.83 4.14 19.96
N ILE A 48 21.00 5.14 19.66
CA ILE A 48 20.42 5.32 18.33
C ILE A 48 21.56 5.62 17.36
N LYS A 49 21.75 4.75 16.39
CA LYS A 49 22.80 4.85 15.37
C LYS A 49 22.37 5.73 14.22
N SER A 50 23.31 6.37 13.57
CA SER A 50 23.10 6.94 12.26
C SER A 50 22.92 5.81 11.23
N ARG A 51 22.33 6.12 10.07
CA ARG A 51 22.19 5.16 8.96
C ARG A 51 23.56 4.58 8.57
N ASP A 52 24.57 5.42 8.40
CA ASP A 52 25.90 5.00 7.92
C ASP A 52 26.60 4.08 8.93
N GLU A 53 26.44 4.33 10.22
CA GLU A 53 26.93 3.44 11.29
C GLU A 53 26.24 2.07 11.26
N ALA A 54 24.92 2.03 11.05
CA ALA A 54 24.18 0.79 10.97
C ALA A 54 24.55 -0.04 9.72
N LEU A 55 24.84 0.61 8.59
CA LEU A 55 25.17 -0.07 7.33
C LEU A 55 26.53 -0.77 7.33
N ILE A 56 27.51 -0.30 8.12
CA ILE A 56 28.86 -0.89 8.16
C ILE A 56 28.97 -2.11 9.07
N GLU A 57 27.94 -2.43 9.86
CA GLU A 57 27.97 -3.52 10.83
C GLU A 57 27.92 -4.92 10.20
N THR A 58 27.39 -5.01 8.99
CA THR A 58 27.17 -6.29 8.29
C THR A 58 27.56 -6.21 6.84
N ASP A 59 27.90 -7.37 6.26
CA ASP A 59 28.09 -7.47 4.82
C ASP A 59 26.75 -7.25 4.10
N ARG A 60 26.81 -6.59 2.93
CA ARG A 60 25.63 -6.16 2.21
C ARG A 60 25.73 -6.38 0.70
N VAL A 61 24.61 -6.60 0.04
CA VAL A 61 24.47 -6.50 -1.41
C VAL A 61 23.98 -5.11 -1.75
N ILE A 62 24.76 -4.36 -2.52
CA ILE A 62 24.37 -3.03 -2.99
C ILE A 62 23.44 -3.17 -4.18
N PHE A 63 22.38 -2.35 -4.26
CA PHE A 63 21.56 -2.26 -5.45
C PHE A 63 21.45 -0.82 -5.96
N SER A 64 21.32 -0.70 -7.28
CA SER A 64 21.09 0.60 -7.92
C SER A 64 20.46 0.46 -9.29
N ASN A 65 19.58 1.42 -9.59
CA ASN A 65 19.04 1.68 -10.92
C ASN A 65 18.89 3.18 -11.15
N SER A 66 18.11 3.61 -12.15
CA SER A 66 17.88 5.01 -12.46
C SER A 66 17.10 5.79 -11.38
N SER A 67 16.38 5.11 -10.49
CA SER A 67 15.38 5.70 -9.59
C SER A 67 15.68 5.48 -8.11
N ILE A 68 16.34 4.37 -7.77
CA ILE A 68 16.65 3.96 -6.40
C ILE A 68 18.10 3.50 -6.26
N LYS A 69 18.62 3.63 -5.05
CA LYS A 69 19.89 3.03 -4.60
C LYS A 69 19.75 2.58 -3.14
N GLY A 70 20.47 1.57 -2.75
CA GLY A 70 20.42 1.05 -1.38
C GLY A 70 21.16 -0.25 -1.23
N SER A 71 20.81 -1.03 -0.21
CA SER A 71 21.46 -2.31 0.05
C SER A 71 20.56 -3.30 0.79
N ILE A 72 20.87 -4.59 0.61
CA ILE A 72 20.26 -5.72 1.30
C ILE A 72 21.27 -6.23 2.32
N ASN A 73 20.84 -6.36 3.57
CA ASN A 73 21.67 -6.91 4.64
C ASN A 73 21.80 -8.44 4.47
N LEU A 74 23.04 -8.96 4.47
CA LEU A 74 23.28 -10.41 4.41
C LEU A 74 22.99 -11.13 5.73
N LYS A 75 22.87 -10.41 6.84
CA LYS A 75 22.33 -10.96 8.08
C LYS A 75 20.80 -10.86 8.03
N GLY A 76 20.11 -11.98 8.05
CA GLY A 76 18.66 -12.08 7.97
C GLY A 76 18.06 -11.87 6.58
N ALA A 77 18.85 -11.55 5.54
CA ALA A 77 18.39 -11.20 4.19
C ALA A 77 17.38 -10.03 4.18
N ILE A 78 17.59 -9.02 5.00
CA ILE A 78 16.68 -7.91 5.23
C ILE A 78 16.94 -6.79 4.21
N LEU A 79 15.89 -6.32 3.53
CA LEU A 79 15.96 -5.11 2.70
C LEU A 79 15.60 -3.90 3.59
N ASP A 80 16.62 -3.25 4.11
CA ASP A 80 16.51 -2.22 5.16
C ASP A 80 17.17 -0.89 4.80
N ASP A 81 17.59 -0.71 3.56
CA ASP A 81 18.23 0.50 3.10
C ASP A 81 17.80 0.83 1.68
N LEU A 82 17.06 1.92 1.49
CA LEU A 82 16.64 2.41 0.19
C LEU A 82 16.53 3.92 0.16
N ILE A 83 17.16 4.52 -0.84
CA ILE A 83 17.16 5.96 -1.10
C ILE A 83 16.55 6.20 -2.49
N LEU A 84 15.70 7.22 -2.59
CA LEU A 84 15.11 7.70 -3.83
C LEU A 84 16.07 8.68 -4.53
N SER A 85 16.76 8.23 -5.58
CA SER A 85 17.83 8.98 -6.25
C SER A 85 17.36 10.30 -6.88
N LYS A 86 16.08 10.38 -7.26
CA LYS A 86 15.49 11.55 -7.97
C LYS A 86 14.80 12.56 -7.05
N TYR A 87 14.72 12.27 -5.73
CA TYR A 87 13.96 13.09 -4.79
C TYR A 87 14.82 13.52 -3.61
N LYS A 88 14.70 14.77 -3.25
CA LYS A 88 15.42 15.42 -2.18
C LYS A 88 14.49 15.80 -1.02
N THR A 89 15.05 15.95 0.16
CA THR A 89 14.30 16.34 1.38
C THR A 89 13.84 17.78 1.35
N SER A 90 14.53 18.65 0.61
CA SER A 90 14.17 20.06 0.42
C SER A 90 14.51 20.54 -1.00
N LEU A 91 14.12 21.78 -1.33
CA LEU A 91 14.41 22.42 -2.61
C LEU A 91 15.85 22.95 -2.72
N GLU A 92 16.63 22.88 -1.65
CA GLU A 92 18.02 23.29 -1.67
C GLU A 92 18.88 22.33 -2.50
N PRO A 93 19.83 22.84 -3.32
CA PRO A 93 20.64 21.99 -4.19
C PRO A 93 21.44 20.93 -3.45
N ASP A 94 21.91 21.22 -2.24
CA ASP A 94 22.77 20.36 -1.42
C ASP A 94 22.00 19.50 -0.42
N SER A 95 20.65 19.50 -0.46
CA SER A 95 19.85 18.67 0.44
C SER A 95 19.99 17.19 0.13
N ASP A 96 19.86 16.37 1.17
CA ASP A 96 19.93 14.92 1.09
C ASP A 96 18.77 14.32 0.28
N ASN A 97 19.01 13.16 -0.28
CA ASN A 97 17.97 12.38 -0.92
C ASN A 97 17.01 11.76 0.12
N ILE A 98 15.77 11.54 -0.28
CA ILE A 98 14.77 10.88 0.55
C ILE A 98 15.24 9.45 0.87
N GLN A 99 15.40 9.15 2.15
CA GLN A 99 15.66 7.82 2.69
C GLN A 99 14.31 7.18 3.00
N LEU A 100 13.92 6.17 2.23
CA LEU A 100 12.61 5.53 2.39
C LEU A 100 12.68 4.32 3.31
N LEU A 101 13.71 3.49 3.19
CA LEU A 101 13.97 2.39 4.13
C LEU A 101 15.19 2.72 5.00
N LEU A 102 15.13 2.32 6.26
CA LEU A 102 16.16 2.56 7.26
C LEU A 102 16.41 1.30 8.11
N PRO A 103 17.68 0.96 8.39
CA PRO A 103 18.05 -0.20 9.18
C PRO A 103 17.52 -0.18 10.62
N GLU A 104 17.41 -1.35 11.20
CA GLU A 104 17.20 -1.52 12.62
C GLU A 104 18.33 -0.85 13.43
N GLY A 105 18.01 -0.30 14.62
CA GLY A 105 18.95 0.48 15.43
C GLY A 105 19.00 1.97 15.08
N THR A 106 18.41 2.41 13.97
CA THR A 106 18.26 3.84 13.65
C THR A 106 17.07 4.47 14.39
N SER A 107 16.87 5.78 14.22
CA SER A 107 15.76 6.49 14.87
C SER A 107 14.37 5.97 14.44
N ASN A 108 14.16 5.72 13.15
CA ASN A 108 12.88 5.30 12.58
C ASN A 108 13.08 4.12 11.61
N PRO A 109 13.35 2.91 12.11
CA PRO A 109 13.56 1.74 11.28
C PRO A 109 12.34 1.46 10.39
N TYR A 110 12.61 1.15 9.12
CA TYR A 110 11.60 0.80 8.15
C TYR A 110 12.20 -0.17 7.15
N TYR A 111 11.77 -1.43 7.18
CA TYR A 111 12.42 -2.50 6.44
C TYR A 111 11.46 -3.62 6.04
N ILE A 112 11.93 -4.48 5.16
CA ILE A 112 11.19 -5.61 4.62
C ILE A 112 11.92 -6.91 4.97
N GLU A 113 11.18 -7.85 5.54
CA GLU A 113 11.61 -9.20 5.83
C GLU A 113 11.00 -10.20 4.84
N THR A 114 11.79 -11.18 4.44
CA THR A 114 11.39 -12.29 3.58
C THR A 114 11.95 -13.57 4.17
N GLY A 115 11.12 -14.58 4.40
CA GLY A 115 11.58 -15.80 5.04
C GLY A 115 10.59 -16.96 4.97
N TRP A 116 10.86 -17.96 5.79
CA TRP A 116 10.03 -19.16 5.93
C TRP A 116 9.74 -19.43 7.40
N LYS A 117 8.62 -20.05 7.65
CA LYS A 117 8.20 -20.53 8.96
C LYS A 117 7.77 -21.99 8.86
N GLU A 118 7.89 -22.72 9.94
CA GLU A 118 7.38 -24.09 10.04
C GLU A 118 6.01 -24.14 10.68
N LEU A 119 5.26 -25.19 10.41
CA LEU A 119 3.91 -25.37 10.95
C LEU A 119 3.93 -25.77 12.43
N LYS A 120 4.89 -26.60 12.82
CA LYS A 120 5.13 -27.08 14.21
C LYS A 120 6.61 -27.29 14.40
N ASP A 121 7.05 -27.36 15.64
CA ASP A 121 8.41 -27.70 16.02
C ASP A 121 8.90 -28.96 15.26
N THR A 122 9.31 -28.73 14.03
CA THR A 122 10.02 -29.74 13.26
C THR A 122 11.48 -29.66 13.68
N GLU A 123 12.21 -30.79 13.64
CA GLU A 123 13.64 -30.78 13.93
C GLU A 123 14.47 -30.14 12.79
N VAL A 124 13.84 -29.36 11.90
CA VAL A 124 14.48 -28.72 10.74
C VAL A 124 14.89 -27.31 11.09
N GLU A 125 16.17 -27.02 10.97
CA GLU A 125 16.70 -25.68 11.13
C GLU A 125 16.31 -24.79 9.92
N LEU A 126 15.49 -23.75 10.17
CA LEU A 126 15.14 -22.74 9.18
C LEU A 126 16.02 -21.49 9.31
N PRO A 127 16.23 -20.75 8.18
CA PRO A 127 16.90 -19.45 8.27
C PRO A 127 16.05 -18.46 9.07
N ASN A 128 16.72 -17.64 9.88
CA ASN A 128 16.13 -16.63 10.73
C ASN A 128 16.87 -15.28 10.60
N LEU A 129 16.50 -14.28 11.40
CA LEU A 129 17.08 -12.93 11.34
C LEU A 129 18.58 -12.88 11.71
N GLU A 130 19.11 -13.89 12.39
CA GLU A 130 20.54 -13.99 12.74
C GLU A 130 21.34 -14.77 11.66
N THR A 131 20.67 -15.41 10.69
CA THR A 131 21.31 -16.19 9.65
C THR A 131 22.16 -15.31 8.73
N ILE A 132 23.43 -15.69 8.54
CA ILE A 132 24.32 -15.03 7.59
C ILE A 132 24.21 -15.71 6.23
N TRP A 133 23.72 -14.97 5.26
CA TRP A 133 23.51 -15.43 3.89
C TRP A 133 24.77 -15.28 3.04
N LYS A 134 24.98 -16.22 2.14
CA LYS A 134 25.98 -16.11 1.06
C LYS A 134 25.35 -15.52 -0.18
N THR A 135 26.13 -14.75 -0.93
CA THR A 135 25.65 -14.15 -2.18
C THR A 135 26.51 -14.56 -3.37
N ASN A 136 25.89 -14.66 -4.56
CA ASN A 136 26.60 -14.89 -5.82
C ASN A 136 27.18 -13.59 -6.41
N SER A 137 26.67 -12.43 -5.99
CA SER A 137 27.13 -11.11 -6.42
C SER A 137 26.87 -10.07 -5.34
N THR A 138 27.73 -9.07 -5.25
CA THR A 138 27.58 -7.95 -4.31
C THR A 138 26.81 -6.75 -4.91
N ASN A 139 26.47 -6.82 -6.21
CA ASN A 139 25.78 -5.72 -6.91
C ASN A 139 24.54 -6.26 -7.64
N LEU A 140 23.37 -5.73 -7.24
CA LEU A 140 22.10 -5.99 -7.90
C LEU A 140 21.74 -4.79 -8.80
N THR A 141 21.53 -5.04 -10.08
CA THR A 141 21.11 -4.06 -11.08
C THR A 141 20.03 -4.65 -11.98
N PRO A 142 19.33 -3.88 -12.81
CA PRO A 142 18.34 -4.44 -13.74
C PRO A 142 18.89 -5.54 -14.67
N SER A 143 20.18 -5.51 -14.97
CA SER A 143 20.86 -6.51 -15.80
C SER A 143 21.60 -7.60 -15.02
N ASN A 144 21.72 -7.48 -13.71
CA ASN A 144 22.50 -8.40 -12.88
C ASN A 144 21.68 -8.83 -11.65
N PRO A 145 20.91 -9.93 -11.74
CA PRO A 145 20.19 -10.49 -10.62
C PRO A 145 21.12 -11.04 -9.53
N VAL A 146 20.63 -11.07 -8.29
CA VAL A 146 21.38 -11.58 -7.14
C VAL A 146 20.62 -12.70 -6.46
N THR A 147 21.33 -13.76 -6.10
CA THR A 147 20.84 -14.87 -5.30
C THR A 147 21.54 -14.88 -3.95
N LEU A 148 20.76 -14.80 -2.89
CA LEU A 148 21.18 -15.11 -1.53
C LEU A 148 20.93 -16.60 -1.27
N SER A 149 21.85 -17.29 -0.60
CA SER A 149 21.71 -18.71 -0.30
C SER A 149 22.24 -19.07 1.07
N TRP A 150 21.58 -20.01 1.74
CA TRP A 150 22.00 -20.59 3.00
C TRP A 150 21.59 -22.07 3.03
N THR A 151 22.45 -22.93 3.57
CA THR A 151 22.23 -24.37 3.66
C THR A 151 22.35 -24.78 5.13
N ASN A 152 21.33 -25.48 5.63
CA ASN A 152 21.31 -26.00 7.00
C ASN A 152 22.12 -27.29 7.17
N ASN A 153 22.17 -27.78 8.42
CA ASN A 153 22.89 -29.00 8.79
C ASN A 153 22.27 -30.29 8.18
N GLN A 154 21.04 -30.20 7.67
CA GLN A 154 20.28 -31.32 7.10
C GLN A 154 20.34 -31.36 5.58
N ASN A 155 21.26 -30.57 4.97
CA ASN A 155 21.45 -30.48 3.50
C ASN A 155 20.22 -29.95 2.77
N ILE A 156 19.50 -29.01 3.40
CA ILE A 156 18.41 -28.26 2.79
C ILE A 156 18.93 -26.85 2.49
N THR A 157 18.81 -26.42 1.24
CA THR A 157 19.30 -25.09 0.80
C THR A 157 18.11 -24.17 0.58
N PHE A 158 18.14 -23.03 1.24
CA PHE A 158 17.21 -21.93 1.08
C PHE A 158 17.87 -20.87 0.22
N LYS A 159 17.13 -20.31 -0.76
CA LYS A 159 17.60 -19.24 -1.64
C LYS A 159 16.57 -18.14 -1.73
N ILE A 160 17.04 -16.91 -1.88
CA ILE A 160 16.20 -15.75 -2.20
C ILE A 160 16.82 -15.07 -3.41
N ASN A 161 16.09 -15.08 -4.52
CA ASN A 161 16.50 -14.46 -5.78
C ASN A 161 15.88 -13.08 -5.89
N TYR A 162 16.72 -12.06 -6.08
CA TYR A 162 16.32 -10.67 -6.26
C TYR A 162 16.61 -10.20 -7.68
N THR A 163 15.60 -9.61 -8.31
CA THR A 163 15.77 -8.78 -9.51
C THR A 163 15.13 -7.42 -9.28
N ILE A 164 15.62 -6.36 -9.92
CA ILE A 164 15.04 -5.03 -9.91
C ILE A 164 14.78 -4.55 -11.33
N ASP A 165 13.75 -3.73 -11.52
CA ASP A 165 13.51 -3.01 -12.78
C ASP A 165 14.23 -1.65 -12.80
N ASP A 166 13.96 -0.82 -13.82
CA ASP A 166 14.54 0.52 -13.94
C ASP A 166 13.87 1.58 -13.06
N GLU A 167 12.74 1.27 -12.42
CA GLU A 167 11.99 2.20 -11.57
C GLU A 167 12.00 1.76 -10.09
N TYR A 168 10.93 1.10 -9.59
CA TYR A 168 10.74 0.86 -8.15
C TYR A 168 10.34 -0.57 -7.80
N MET A 169 10.34 -1.50 -8.78
CA MET A 169 9.85 -2.84 -8.57
C MET A 169 10.99 -3.84 -8.36
N PHE A 170 10.92 -4.58 -7.26
CA PHE A 170 11.70 -5.79 -7.03
C PHE A 170 10.83 -7.00 -7.36
N SER A 171 11.40 -8.00 -8.04
CA SER A 171 10.84 -9.34 -8.05
C SER A 171 11.67 -10.21 -7.11
N ILE A 172 10.98 -10.95 -6.24
CA ILE A 172 11.59 -11.76 -5.20
C ILE A 172 11.07 -13.19 -5.35
N THR A 173 11.97 -14.15 -5.53
CA THR A 173 11.63 -15.57 -5.56
C THR A 173 12.34 -16.27 -4.42
N GLN A 174 11.57 -16.89 -3.53
CA GLN A 174 12.04 -17.75 -2.46
C GLN A 174 12.08 -19.18 -2.98
N GLU A 175 13.22 -19.86 -2.82
CA GLU A 175 13.43 -21.21 -3.31
C GLU A 175 13.93 -22.10 -2.17
N ILE A 176 13.47 -23.34 -2.13
CA ILE A 176 13.96 -24.39 -1.24
C ILE A 176 14.39 -25.57 -2.11
N GLU A 177 15.62 -26.03 -1.93
CA GLU A 177 16.11 -27.29 -2.47
C GLU A 177 16.31 -28.28 -1.32
N ASN A 178 15.47 -29.29 -1.23
CA ASN A 178 15.58 -30.31 -0.18
C ASN A 178 16.44 -31.49 -0.67
N LYS A 179 17.72 -31.44 -0.39
CA LYS A 179 18.66 -32.57 -0.61
C LYS A 179 18.88 -33.41 0.64
N GLY A 180 18.11 -33.13 1.69
CA GLY A 180 18.11 -33.94 2.92
C GLY A 180 17.31 -35.23 2.82
N ASN A 181 17.19 -35.95 3.93
CA ASN A 181 16.53 -37.25 3.99
C ASN A 181 15.07 -37.17 4.50
N SER A 182 14.65 -36.03 5.01
CA SER A 182 13.33 -35.80 5.61
C SER A 182 12.50 -34.83 4.79
N ASN A 183 11.18 -35.05 4.79
CA ASN A 183 10.26 -34.04 4.25
C ASN A 183 10.17 -32.86 5.21
N ILE A 184 9.97 -31.66 4.65
CA ILE A 184 9.72 -30.45 5.42
C ILE A 184 8.37 -29.86 5.07
N GLU A 185 7.70 -29.27 6.05
CA GLU A 185 6.46 -28.53 5.86
C GLU A 185 6.67 -27.09 6.32
N VAL A 186 6.64 -26.19 5.35
CA VAL A 186 6.97 -24.77 5.55
C VAL A 186 5.96 -23.87 4.85
N PHE A 187 5.86 -22.66 5.30
CA PHE A 187 5.17 -21.61 4.57
C PHE A 187 6.06 -20.37 4.42
N PRO A 188 6.10 -19.78 3.21
CA PRO A 188 6.82 -18.54 2.98
C PRO A 188 6.05 -17.38 3.59
N TYR A 189 6.78 -16.37 4.08
CA TYR A 189 6.19 -15.10 4.51
C TYR A 189 6.96 -13.92 3.97
N ARG A 190 6.28 -12.79 3.88
CA ARG A 190 6.88 -11.47 3.66
C ARG A 190 6.15 -10.46 4.51
N LEU A 191 6.91 -9.54 5.08
CA LEU A 191 6.35 -8.46 5.87
C LEU A 191 7.15 -7.16 5.70
N ILE A 192 6.46 -6.07 5.90
CA ILE A 192 7.02 -4.73 6.02
C ILE A 192 6.86 -4.33 7.47
N LYS A 193 7.95 -3.90 8.11
CA LYS A 193 7.96 -3.44 9.49
C LYS A 193 8.38 -1.97 9.55
N ARG A 194 7.67 -1.19 10.32
CA ARG A 194 7.94 0.22 10.59
C ARG A 194 7.93 0.46 12.08
N ILE A 195 8.99 1.06 12.60
CA ILE A 195 9.14 1.42 14.01
C ILE A 195 8.95 2.92 14.15
N ASN A 196 8.22 3.33 15.16
CA ASN A 196 7.66 4.65 15.41
C ASN A 196 6.59 5.07 14.40
N THR A 197 5.60 5.81 14.89
CA THR A 197 4.60 6.46 14.04
C THR A 197 5.29 7.59 13.28
N PRO A 198 5.26 7.61 11.94
CA PRO A 198 5.84 8.70 11.17
C PRO A 198 5.08 10.01 11.41
N ASP A 199 5.76 11.13 11.17
CA ASP A 199 5.10 12.43 11.12
C ASP A 199 4.15 12.47 9.93
N THR A 200 2.85 12.31 10.22
CA THR A 200 1.79 12.40 9.22
C THR A 200 1.30 13.84 9.13
N ILE A 201 0.87 14.25 7.92
CA ILE A 201 0.35 15.60 7.72
C ILE A 201 -1.04 15.77 8.36
N ASN A 202 -1.70 14.65 8.72
CA ASN A 202 -3.05 14.62 9.31
C ASN A 202 -4.07 15.48 8.53
N PHE A 203 -3.90 15.54 7.20
CA PHE A 203 -4.82 16.27 6.34
C PHE A 203 -5.96 15.34 5.94
N PHE A 204 -7.16 15.60 6.40
CA PHE A 204 -8.32 14.71 6.33
C PHE A 204 -8.69 14.16 4.93
N ILE A 205 -8.15 14.74 3.86
CA ILE A 205 -8.36 14.28 2.48
C ILE A 205 -7.18 13.49 1.93
N LEU A 206 -6.18 13.16 2.75
CA LEU A 206 -5.00 12.41 2.33
C LEU A 206 -4.78 11.24 3.28
N HIS A 207 -4.82 10.03 2.72
CA HIS A 207 -4.55 8.84 3.51
C HIS A 207 -3.04 8.58 3.64
N GLU A 208 -2.59 8.43 4.89
CA GLU A 208 -1.24 7.99 5.28
C GLU A 208 -1.38 6.88 6.32
N GLY A 209 -0.81 5.70 6.05
CA GLY A 209 -0.96 4.53 6.91
C GLY A 209 -0.92 3.21 6.17
N PHE A 210 -1.72 2.27 6.61
CA PHE A 210 -1.89 0.97 5.97
C PHE A 210 -2.81 1.08 4.76
N ILE A 211 -2.39 0.45 3.66
CA ILE A 211 -3.18 0.39 2.44
C ILE A 211 -3.09 -1.02 1.84
N SER A 212 -4.21 -1.54 1.36
CA SER A 212 -4.21 -2.79 0.60
C SER A 212 -5.38 -2.88 -0.36
N LEU A 213 -5.21 -3.65 -1.41
CA LEU A 213 -6.28 -4.15 -2.26
C LEU A 213 -6.34 -5.67 -2.12
N ILE A 214 -7.32 -6.14 -1.39
CA ILE A 214 -7.51 -7.55 -1.05
C ILE A 214 -8.94 -7.94 -1.40
N ASN A 215 -9.11 -9.04 -2.17
CA ASN A 215 -10.44 -9.52 -2.60
C ASN A 215 -11.27 -8.42 -3.31
N ASP A 216 -10.63 -7.57 -4.14
CA ASP A 216 -11.20 -6.39 -4.82
C ASP A 216 -11.66 -5.25 -3.90
N GLU A 217 -11.44 -5.35 -2.59
CA GLU A 217 -11.71 -4.30 -1.63
C GLU A 217 -10.45 -3.49 -1.32
N LEU A 218 -10.54 -2.16 -1.47
CA LEU A 218 -9.51 -1.23 -1.05
C LEU A 218 -9.70 -0.93 0.43
N LEU A 219 -8.72 -1.32 1.24
CA LEU A 219 -8.66 -1.03 2.66
C LEU A 219 -7.65 0.08 2.92
N GLU A 220 -8.07 1.12 3.63
CA GLU A 220 -7.25 2.22 4.10
C GLU A 220 -7.43 2.36 5.62
N LYS A 221 -6.35 2.26 6.40
CA LYS A 221 -6.35 2.32 7.86
C LYS A 221 -5.20 3.19 8.37
N ASN A 222 -5.54 4.15 9.22
CA ASN A 222 -4.54 4.99 9.89
C ASN A 222 -3.73 4.18 10.91
N TYR A 223 -2.61 4.72 11.35
CA TYR A 223 -1.78 4.10 12.38
C TYR A 223 -2.55 3.89 13.70
N ASP A 224 -3.40 4.85 14.09
CA ASP A 224 -4.22 4.76 15.29
C ASP A 224 -5.26 3.63 15.19
N ASP A 225 -5.93 3.50 14.04
CA ASP A 225 -6.90 2.41 13.79
C ASP A 225 -6.25 1.03 13.97
N ILE A 226 -5.01 0.86 13.48
CA ILE A 226 -4.28 -0.40 13.60
C ILE A 226 -3.81 -0.62 15.04
N ALA A 227 -3.37 0.43 15.74
CA ALA A 227 -2.97 0.34 17.13
C ALA A 227 -4.12 -0.10 18.05
N ASP A 228 -5.33 0.38 17.75
CA ASP A 228 -6.53 0.06 18.52
C ASP A 228 -7.11 -1.32 18.18
N ASP A 229 -7.14 -1.69 16.91
CA ASP A 229 -7.86 -2.87 16.40
C ASP A 229 -6.95 -4.10 16.24
N CYS A 230 -5.67 -3.94 15.88
CA CYS A 230 -4.75 -5.03 15.53
C CYS A 230 -3.56 -5.17 16.51
N ASN A 231 -3.78 -4.89 17.79
CA ASN A 231 -2.74 -4.99 18.80
C ASN A 231 -2.36 -6.46 19.05
N SER A 232 -1.08 -6.79 18.89
CA SER A 232 -0.55 -8.16 19.05
C SER A 232 -0.62 -8.72 20.48
N SER A 233 -0.80 -7.86 21.48
CA SER A 233 -1.01 -8.29 22.87
C SER A 233 -2.45 -8.74 23.17
N MET A 234 -3.36 -8.62 22.20
CA MET A 234 -4.78 -8.97 22.34
C MET A 234 -5.24 -9.79 21.14
N PRO A 235 -6.24 -10.66 21.29
CA PRO A 235 -6.88 -11.29 20.14
C PRO A 235 -7.37 -10.23 19.16
N SER A 236 -7.12 -10.43 17.88
CA SER A 236 -7.56 -9.53 16.81
C SER A 236 -9.06 -9.29 16.92
N LYS A 237 -9.48 -8.02 17.02
CA LYS A 237 -10.89 -7.63 17.18
C LYS A 237 -11.61 -7.46 15.86
N LYS A 238 -10.87 -7.35 14.77
CA LYS A 238 -11.39 -7.02 13.44
C LYS A 238 -10.90 -8.03 12.41
N GLU A 239 -11.81 -8.47 11.59
CA GLU A 239 -11.54 -9.41 10.50
C GLU A 239 -10.44 -8.91 9.55
N PHE A 240 -10.34 -7.59 9.34
CA PHE A 240 -9.33 -7.05 8.46
C PHE A 240 -7.89 -7.19 9.00
N CYS A 241 -7.68 -7.40 10.31
CA CYS A 241 -6.36 -7.63 10.87
C CYS A 241 -5.76 -8.97 10.44
N ASP A 242 -6.62 -9.95 10.15
CA ASP A 242 -6.28 -11.29 9.66
C ASP A 242 -7.28 -11.68 8.58
N ASN A 243 -6.87 -11.62 7.31
CA ASN A 243 -7.77 -11.88 6.18
C ASN A 243 -7.16 -12.88 5.21
N LYS A 244 -7.99 -13.80 4.70
CA LYS A 244 -7.61 -14.71 3.63
C LYS A 244 -7.86 -14.05 2.28
N ALA A 245 -6.88 -14.14 1.38
CA ALA A 245 -6.95 -13.52 0.07
C ALA A 245 -6.31 -14.36 -1.02
N GLN A 246 -6.62 -14.03 -2.26
CA GLN A 246 -5.93 -14.55 -3.43
C GLN A 246 -5.31 -13.39 -4.19
N GLY A 247 -3.98 -13.35 -4.28
CA GLY A 247 -3.28 -12.22 -4.91
C GLY A 247 -3.51 -10.89 -4.20
N GLY A 248 -3.56 -9.79 -4.96
CA GLY A 248 -3.72 -8.44 -4.45
C GLY A 248 -2.39 -7.76 -4.08
N TRP A 249 -2.45 -6.74 -3.25
CA TRP A 249 -1.27 -6.05 -2.73
C TRP A 249 -1.58 -5.38 -1.39
N LEU A 250 -0.56 -5.19 -0.55
CA LEU A 250 -0.69 -4.62 0.79
C LEU A 250 0.61 -3.95 1.25
N GLY A 251 0.50 -2.93 2.08
CA GLY A 251 1.69 -2.26 2.63
C GLY A 251 1.39 -0.96 3.36
N PHE A 252 2.36 -0.06 3.29
CA PHE A 252 2.27 1.28 3.88
C PHE A 252 2.32 2.35 2.81
N THR A 253 1.49 3.37 2.96
CA THR A 253 1.49 4.55 2.11
C THR A 253 1.75 5.81 2.95
N ASP A 254 2.66 6.64 2.45
CA ASP A 254 2.85 8.00 2.89
C ASP A 254 2.31 8.95 1.81
N LYS A 255 2.35 10.26 2.01
CA LYS A 255 1.86 11.24 1.04
C LYS A 255 2.36 11.02 -0.39
N TYR A 256 3.65 10.76 -0.57
CA TYR A 256 4.29 10.64 -1.89
C TYR A 256 4.92 9.28 -2.17
N TRP A 257 5.12 8.48 -1.13
CA TRP A 257 5.87 7.24 -1.16
C TRP A 257 5.00 6.06 -0.74
N MET A 258 5.37 4.88 -1.15
CA MET A 258 4.70 3.65 -0.74
C MET A 258 5.70 2.49 -0.74
N SER A 259 5.50 1.56 0.18
CA SER A 259 6.03 0.20 0.11
C SER A 259 4.87 -0.78 0.07
N ALA A 260 4.86 -1.69 -0.91
CA ALA A 260 3.79 -2.66 -1.07
C ALA A 260 4.33 -4.03 -1.45
N LEU A 261 3.88 -5.05 -0.72
CA LEU A 261 4.06 -6.45 -1.05
C LEU A 261 2.97 -6.87 -2.04
N ILE A 262 3.36 -7.60 -3.07
CA ILE A 262 2.50 -8.02 -4.17
C ILE A 262 2.73 -9.52 -4.38
N PRO A 263 1.92 -10.41 -3.76
CA PRO A 263 1.94 -11.83 -4.06
C PRO A 263 1.53 -12.08 -5.51
N ASP A 264 1.93 -13.20 -6.09
CA ASP A 264 1.46 -13.55 -7.43
C ASP A 264 -0.06 -13.82 -7.40
N ALA A 265 -0.74 -13.53 -8.51
CA ALA A 265 -2.21 -13.45 -8.55
C ALA A 265 -2.93 -14.77 -8.24
N ASP A 266 -2.27 -15.91 -8.43
CA ASP A 266 -2.79 -17.25 -8.16
C ASP A 266 -2.50 -17.75 -6.74
N GLN A 267 -1.70 -17.02 -5.95
CA GLN A 267 -1.33 -17.42 -4.61
C GLN A 267 -2.44 -17.11 -3.61
N SER A 268 -2.83 -18.11 -2.84
CA SER A 268 -3.66 -17.93 -1.66
C SER A 268 -2.78 -17.56 -0.48
N ILE A 269 -3.11 -16.48 0.20
CA ILE A 269 -2.34 -15.89 1.29
C ILE A 269 -3.22 -15.60 2.50
N ASN A 270 -2.59 -15.57 3.68
CA ASN A 270 -3.17 -15.00 4.88
C ASN A 270 -2.50 -13.66 5.14
N VAL A 271 -3.25 -12.57 4.95
CA VAL A 271 -2.80 -11.21 5.24
C VAL A 271 -2.91 -10.95 6.72
N ASN A 272 -1.93 -10.26 7.30
CA ASN A 272 -1.99 -9.82 8.67
C ASN A 272 -1.44 -8.40 8.86
N TYR A 273 -2.14 -7.65 9.71
CA TYR A 273 -1.70 -6.35 10.21
C TYR A 273 -1.54 -6.46 11.72
N ARG A 274 -0.45 -5.94 12.24
CA ARG A 274 -0.15 -6.00 13.68
C ARG A 274 0.44 -4.67 14.15
N TYR A 275 0.07 -4.34 15.36
CA TYR A 275 0.69 -3.29 16.15
C TYR A 275 1.27 -3.90 17.42
N GLY A 276 2.40 -3.41 17.86
CA GLY A 276 3.02 -3.73 19.14
C GLY A 276 3.73 -2.50 19.72
N ASN A 277 3.84 -2.44 21.04
CA ASN A 277 4.57 -1.39 21.72
C ASN A 277 5.44 -1.98 22.85
N ASN A 278 6.75 -1.97 22.63
CA ASN A 278 7.77 -2.33 23.59
C ASN A 278 8.68 -1.11 23.89
N GLY A 279 8.07 -0.01 24.30
CA GLY A 279 8.75 1.27 24.47
C GLY A 279 8.83 2.11 23.20
N ARG A 280 8.61 1.50 22.03
CA ARG A 280 8.47 2.16 20.72
C ARG A 280 7.33 1.50 19.96
N ASP A 281 6.54 2.30 19.24
CA ASP A 281 5.49 1.78 18.38
C ASP A 281 6.08 0.94 17.24
N SER A 282 5.48 -0.20 16.97
CA SER A 282 5.88 -1.12 15.90
C SER A 282 4.67 -1.52 15.08
N TYR A 283 4.71 -1.27 13.80
CA TYR A 283 3.67 -1.57 12.85
C TYR A 283 4.16 -2.61 11.86
N ARG A 284 3.32 -3.62 11.57
CA ARG A 284 3.61 -4.66 10.59
C ARG A 284 2.45 -4.81 9.61
N ALA A 285 2.78 -4.88 8.34
CA ALA A 285 1.88 -5.30 7.28
C ALA A 285 2.56 -6.46 6.54
N GLY A 286 1.93 -7.61 6.49
CA GLY A 286 2.55 -8.78 5.88
C GLY A 286 1.55 -9.82 5.43
N TYR A 287 2.06 -10.87 4.82
CA TYR A 287 1.29 -12.05 4.49
C TYR A 287 2.12 -13.31 4.66
N VAL A 288 1.40 -14.40 4.85
CA VAL A 288 1.92 -15.76 4.90
C VAL A 288 1.28 -16.55 3.76
N GLY A 289 2.10 -17.28 3.00
CA GLY A 289 1.62 -18.18 1.95
C GLY A 289 0.97 -19.44 2.53
N GLN A 290 0.58 -20.33 1.64
CA GLN A 290 0.10 -21.66 2.02
C GLN A 290 1.22 -22.54 2.57
N ILE A 291 0.85 -23.61 3.24
CA ILE A 291 1.80 -24.64 3.67
C ILE A 291 2.20 -25.46 2.46
N TYR A 292 3.51 -25.60 2.28
CA TYR A 292 4.12 -26.44 1.26
C TYR A 292 4.89 -27.57 1.89
N LYS A 293 4.65 -28.77 1.37
CA LYS A 293 5.41 -29.95 1.71
C LYS A 293 6.48 -30.13 0.65
N VAL A 294 7.74 -30.12 1.04
CA VAL A 294 8.90 -30.33 0.15
C VAL A 294 9.54 -31.65 0.54
N SER A 295 9.36 -32.67 -0.29
CA SER A 295 9.91 -34.00 -0.05
C SER A 295 11.42 -34.05 -0.31
N SER A 296 12.08 -35.09 0.20
CA SER A 296 13.49 -35.36 -0.13
C SER A 296 13.69 -35.42 -1.63
N GLY A 297 14.63 -34.65 -2.16
CA GLY A 297 14.95 -34.55 -3.60
C GLY A 297 14.08 -33.54 -4.37
N GLU A 298 13.09 -32.90 -3.74
CA GLU A 298 12.22 -31.92 -4.38
C GLU A 298 12.71 -30.48 -4.16
N SER A 299 12.22 -29.57 -5.00
CA SER A 299 12.42 -28.14 -4.88
C SER A 299 11.07 -27.41 -4.89
N LEU A 300 11.01 -26.28 -4.22
CA LEU A 300 9.86 -25.37 -4.18
C LEU A 300 10.32 -23.98 -4.57
N GLU A 301 9.54 -23.31 -5.43
CA GLU A 301 9.69 -21.88 -5.73
C GLU A 301 8.42 -21.13 -5.32
N TYR A 302 8.60 -19.94 -4.71
CA TYR A 302 7.53 -19.05 -4.30
C TYR A 302 7.84 -17.62 -4.71
N GLY A 303 7.16 -17.13 -5.74
CA GLY A 303 7.35 -15.83 -6.32
C GLY A 303 6.58 -14.70 -5.62
N GLY A 304 6.76 -13.51 -6.13
CA GLY A 304 6.04 -12.29 -5.79
C GLY A 304 6.89 -11.05 -6.00
N LYS A 305 6.27 -9.88 -5.83
CA LYS A 305 6.91 -8.60 -6.09
C LYS A 305 6.85 -7.70 -4.87
N LEU A 306 7.71 -6.69 -4.86
CA LEU A 306 7.77 -5.66 -3.85
C LEU A 306 7.97 -4.32 -4.56
N PHE A 307 7.04 -3.41 -4.35
CA PHE A 307 7.17 -2.02 -4.76
C PHE A 307 7.70 -1.20 -3.59
N VAL A 308 8.76 -0.40 -3.81
CA VAL A 308 9.26 0.57 -2.82
C VAL A 308 9.68 1.84 -3.53
N GLY A 309 8.84 2.88 -3.49
CA GLY A 309 9.15 4.08 -4.27
C GLY A 309 8.09 5.16 -4.29
N ALA A 310 8.22 6.06 -5.26
CA ALA A 310 7.31 7.19 -5.45
C ALA A 310 6.01 6.76 -6.14
N LYS A 311 4.87 7.25 -5.63
CA LYS A 311 3.53 7.01 -6.20
C LYS A 311 3.31 7.88 -7.45
N LYS A 312 3.97 7.54 -8.56
CA LYS A 312 3.82 8.25 -9.83
C LYS A 312 2.74 7.58 -10.68
N LEU A 313 1.76 8.34 -11.12
CA LEU A 313 0.63 7.83 -11.89
C LEU A 313 1.07 6.98 -13.11
N ASN A 314 2.01 7.49 -13.89
CA ASN A 314 2.50 6.78 -15.08
C ASN A 314 3.22 5.46 -14.73
N VAL A 315 3.95 5.39 -13.60
CA VAL A 315 4.66 4.20 -13.15
C VAL A 315 3.66 3.17 -12.62
N LEU A 316 2.75 3.58 -11.74
CA LEU A 316 1.73 2.69 -11.18
C LEU A 316 0.78 2.16 -12.26
N SER A 317 0.38 3.00 -13.23
CA SER A 317 -0.42 2.58 -14.38
C SER A 317 0.32 1.57 -15.27
N ALA A 318 1.63 1.77 -15.49
CA ALA A 318 2.43 0.83 -16.25
C ALA A 318 2.57 -0.53 -15.54
N TYR A 319 2.62 -0.55 -14.21
CA TYR A 319 2.66 -1.79 -13.43
C TYR A 319 1.29 -2.50 -13.40
N ASP A 320 0.19 -1.75 -13.32
CA ASP A 320 -1.17 -2.28 -13.44
C ASP A 320 -1.32 -3.02 -14.80
N GLU A 321 -0.94 -2.38 -15.90
CA GLU A 321 -1.07 -2.93 -17.25
C GLU A 321 -0.06 -4.07 -17.54
N LYS A 322 1.24 -3.85 -17.28
CA LYS A 322 2.31 -4.76 -17.71
C LYS A 322 2.52 -5.95 -16.78
N LEU A 323 2.31 -5.76 -15.47
CA LEU A 323 2.52 -6.78 -14.45
C LEU A 323 1.20 -7.36 -13.94
N SER A 324 0.06 -6.89 -14.48
CA SER A 324 -1.30 -7.31 -14.09
C SER A 324 -1.55 -7.15 -12.58
N ILE A 325 -1.04 -6.07 -11.98
CA ILE A 325 -1.27 -5.76 -10.57
C ILE A 325 -2.61 -5.03 -10.49
N PRO A 326 -3.66 -5.61 -9.89
CA PRO A 326 -5.01 -5.07 -9.99
C PRO A 326 -5.10 -3.70 -9.33
N ARG A 327 -5.69 -2.72 -10.04
CA ARG A 327 -6.02 -1.38 -9.51
C ARG A 327 -4.85 -0.72 -8.76
N PHE A 328 -3.60 -0.91 -9.20
CA PHE A 328 -2.43 -0.41 -8.49
C PHE A 328 -2.36 1.12 -8.45
N THR A 329 -3.04 1.78 -9.38
CA THR A 329 -3.24 3.24 -9.38
C THR A 329 -4.10 3.74 -8.21
N ASP A 330 -4.87 2.86 -7.54
CA ASP A 330 -5.64 3.22 -6.35
C ASP A 330 -4.77 3.42 -5.10
N ALA A 331 -3.48 3.10 -5.18
CA ALA A 331 -2.48 3.53 -4.19
C ALA A 331 -2.30 5.07 -4.12
N ILE A 332 -2.72 5.79 -5.16
CA ILE A 332 -2.85 7.25 -5.14
C ILE A 332 -4.23 7.57 -4.56
N ASP A 333 -4.26 8.39 -3.52
CA ASP A 333 -5.52 8.87 -2.97
C ASP A 333 -6.19 9.83 -3.98
N TRP A 334 -7.25 9.35 -4.61
CA TRP A 334 -8.04 10.10 -5.59
C TRP A 334 -9.11 10.97 -4.95
N GLY A 335 -9.31 10.82 -3.64
CA GLY A 335 -10.36 11.46 -2.89
C GLY A 335 -11.77 11.03 -3.33
N TRP A 336 -12.76 11.65 -2.74
CA TRP A 336 -14.18 11.32 -2.97
C TRP A 336 -14.64 11.46 -4.44
N PHE A 337 -14.04 12.40 -5.19
CA PHE A 337 -14.39 12.64 -6.59
C PHE A 337 -13.50 11.88 -7.58
N SER A 338 -13.14 10.63 -7.27
CA SER A 338 -12.21 9.81 -8.08
C SER A 338 -12.63 9.72 -9.57
N PHE A 339 -13.94 9.70 -9.88
CA PHE A 339 -14.48 9.71 -11.23
C PHE A 339 -14.11 10.97 -12.03
N LEU A 340 -13.80 12.08 -11.36
CA LEU A 340 -13.37 13.34 -11.98
C LEU A 340 -11.85 13.54 -11.85
N THR A 341 -11.27 13.24 -10.67
CA THR A 341 -9.84 13.47 -10.42
C THR A 341 -8.94 12.57 -11.26
N LYS A 342 -9.31 11.30 -11.48
CA LYS A 342 -8.56 10.38 -12.34
C LYS A 342 -8.45 10.91 -13.78
N PRO A 343 -9.55 11.18 -14.52
CA PRO A 343 -9.47 11.72 -15.87
C PRO A 343 -8.69 13.05 -15.98
N VAL A 344 -8.88 13.93 -14.99
CA VAL A 344 -8.15 15.21 -14.95
C VAL A 344 -6.64 14.97 -14.80
N SER A 345 -6.24 14.07 -13.93
CA SER A 345 -4.83 13.74 -13.71
C SER A 345 -4.19 13.10 -14.94
N TYR A 346 -4.89 12.19 -15.63
CA TYR A 346 -4.44 11.63 -16.90
C TYR A 346 -4.30 12.70 -17.98
N ALA A 347 -5.25 13.63 -18.09
CA ALA A 347 -5.18 14.73 -19.04
C ALA A 347 -3.99 15.67 -18.76
N ILE A 348 -3.77 16.06 -17.51
CA ILE A 348 -2.61 16.88 -17.13
C ILE A 348 -1.30 16.15 -17.43
N ASN A 349 -1.22 14.86 -17.14
CA ASN A 349 -0.05 14.04 -17.42
C ASN A 349 0.22 13.93 -18.93
N TRP A 350 -0.83 13.84 -19.75
CA TRP A 350 -0.72 13.89 -21.20
C TRP A 350 -0.14 15.23 -21.69
N PHE A 351 -0.64 16.36 -21.18
CA PHE A 351 -0.05 17.68 -21.48
C PHE A 351 1.40 17.80 -21.00
N PHE A 352 1.72 17.21 -19.85
CA PHE A 352 3.09 17.18 -19.33
C PHE A 352 4.06 16.48 -20.29
N GLY A 353 3.61 15.39 -20.94
CA GLY A 353 4.41 14.68 -21.96
C GLY A 353 4.86 15.56 -23.12
N TYR A 354 4.10 16.62 -23.45
CA TYR A 354 4.48 17.59 -24.49
C TYR A 354 5.24 18.79 -23.94
N ALA A 355 4.83 19.30 -22.78
CA ALA A 355 5.36 20.55 -22.23
C ALA A 355 6.67 20.36 -21.45
N GLY A 356 6.95 19.14 -20.96
CA GLY A 356 8.10 18.84 -20.09
C GLY A 356 8.09 19.59 -18.74
N ASN A 357 7.04 20.38 -18.46
CA ASN A 357 6.87 21.16 -17.25
C ASN A 357 5.43 21.06 -16.74
N PHE A 358 5.28 20.66 -15.49
CA PHE A 358 3.96 20.41 -14.89
C PHE A 358 3.13 21.70 -14.76
N GLY A 359 3.76 22.82 -14.45
CA GLY A 359 3.07 24.12 -14.39
C GLY A 359 2.46 24.53 -15.74
N LEU A 360 3.21 24.36 -16.83
CA LEU A 360 2.70 24.62 -18.19
C LEU A 360 1.57 23.63 -18.56
N ALA A 361 1.68 22.38 -18.17
CA ALA A 361 0.64 21.39 -18.37
C ALA A 361 -0.69 21.76 -17.69
N ILE A 362 -0.63 22.23 -16.43
CA ILE A 362 -1.80 22.71 -15.68
C ILE A 362 -2.43 23.93 -16.35
N ILE A 363 -1.61 24.88 -16.81
CA ILE A 363 -2.09 26.09 -17.53
C ILE A 363 -2.81 25.67 -18.81
N ALA A 364 -2.18 24.81 -19.63
CA ALA A 364 -2.75 24.32 -20.88
C ALA A 364 -4.09 23.59 -20.66
N PHE A 365 -4.14 22.69 -19.67
CA PHE A 365 -5.36 22.01 -19.27
C PHE A 365 -6.45 22.99 -18.80
N THR A 366 -6.09 23.99 -18.02
CA THR A 366 -7.03 25.02 -17.53
C THR A 366 -7.62 25.82 -18.69
N ILE A 367 -6.80 26.19 -19.67
CA ILE A 367 -7.27 26.89 -20.89
C ILE A 367 -8.25 26.00 -21.65
N LEU A 368 -7.91 24.72 -21.87
CA LEU A 368 -8.79 23.75 -22.54
C LEU A 368 -10.14 23.62 -21.81
N MET A 369 -10.12 23.45 -20.50
CA MET A 369 -11.34 23.34 -19.69
C MET A 369 -12.21 24.59 -19.74
N ARG A 370 -11.58 25.78 -19.74
CA ARG A 370 -12.30 27.05 -19.90
C ARG A 370 -12.94 27.17 -21.26
N LEU A 371 -12.28 26.72 -22.33
CA LEU A 371 -12.85 26.74 -23.68
C LEU A 371 -14.06 25.78 -23.78
N ILE A 372 -13.96 24.58 -23.23
CA ILE A 372 -15.06 23.59 -23.20
C ILE A 372 -16.26 24.13 -22.41
N LEU A 373 -16.02 24.74 -21.25
CA LEU A 373 -17.08 25.26 -20.37
C LEU A 373 -17.57 26.67 -20.77
N PHE A 374 -16.91 27.34 -21.71
CA PHE A 374 -17.26 28.70 -22.13
C PHE A 374 -18.73 28.86 -22.56
N PRO A 375 -19.32 27.97 -23.42
CA PRO A 375 -20.72 28.13 -23.82
C PRO A 375 -21.69 28.01 -22.66
N LEU A 376 -21.38 27.14 -21.67
CA LEU A 376 -22.18 26.99 -20.46
C LEU A 376 -22.09 28.22 -19.58
N ALA A 377 -20.87 28.76 -19.39
CA ALA A 377 -20.65 29.99 -18.65
C ALA A 377 -21.37 31.18 -19.30
N GLN A 378 -21.30 31.28 -20.64
CA GLN A 378 -21.98 32.34 -21.39
C GLN A 378 -23.51 32.25 -21.23
N ALA A 379 -24.08 31.05 -21.27
CA ALA A 379 -25.51 30.83 -21.03
C ALA A 379 -25.92 31.26 -19.61
N SER A 380 -25.10 30.93 -18.61
CA SER A 380 -25.30 31.33 -17.20
C SER A 380 -25.25 32.85 -17.03
N PHE A 381 -24.24 33.51 -17.59
CA PHE A 381 -24.13 34.99 -17.53
C PHE A 381 -25.29 35.66 -18.26
N LYS A 382 -25.75 35.13 -19.40
CA LYS A 382 -26.90 35.65 -20.12
C LYS A 382 -28.18 35.50 -19.28
N SER A 383 -28.37 34.38 -18.60
CA SER A 383 -29.50 34.16 -17.70
C SER A 383 -29.48 35.13 -16.52
N MET A 384 -28.30 35.29 -15.90
CA MET A 384 -28.10 36.20 -14.77
C MET A 384 -28.35 37.68 -15.18
N ALA A 385 -27.90 38.06 -16.38
CA ALA A 385 -28.15 39.41 -16.92
C ALA A 385 -29.65 39.65 -17.20
N LYS A 386 -30.39 38.63 -17.66
CA LYS A 386 -31.86 38.72 -17.80
C LYS A 386 -32.55 38.87 -16.41
N MET A 387 -32.14 38.08 -15.41
CA MET A 387 -32.63 38.14 -14.05
C MET A 387 -32.42 39.53 -13.45
N LYS A 388 -31.23 40.13 -13.64
CA LYS A 388 -30.91 41.49 -13.17
C LYS A 388 -31.76 42.56 -13.81
N LYS A 389 -32.21 42.39 -15.06
CA LYS A 389 -33.16 43.30 -15.73
C LYS A 389 -34.55 43.18 -15.15
N LEU A 390 -34.99 42.02 -14.68
CA LEU A 390 -36.30 41.77 -14.07
C LEU A 390 -36.36 42.21 -12.58
N GLN A 391 -35.22 42.44 -11.96
CA GLN A 391 -35.13 42.81 -10.56
C GLN A 391 -36.00 44.05 -10.16
N PRO A 392 -36.01 45.18 -10.94
CA PRO A 392 -36.86 46.30 -10.63
C PRO A 392 -38.36 46.00 -10.75
N ASP A 393 -38.76 45.14 -11.69
CA ASP A 393 -40.16 44.72 -11.89
C ASP A 393 -40.61 43.77 -10.76
N MET A 394 -39.73 42.90 -10.27
CA MET A 394 -39.94 42.08 -9.08
C MET A 394 -40.10 42.93 -7.83
N GLN A 395 -39.30 43.97 -7.67
CA GLN A 395 -39.45 44.92 -6.54
C GLN A 395 -40.79 45.64 -6.60
N ARG A 396 -41.19 46.15 -7.74
CA ARG A 396 -42.52 46.79 -7.95
C ARG A 396 -43.68 45.86 -7.62
N LEU A 397 -43.62 44.58 -8.05
CA LEU A 397 -44.63 43.59 -7.72
C LEU A 397 -44.69 43.30 -6.20
N THR A 398 -43.53 43.22 -5.55
CA THR A 398 -43.46 43.04 -4.09
C THR A 398 -44.06 44.24 -3.33
N GLU A 399 -43.84 45.46 -3.81
CA GLU A 399 -44.41 46.70 -3.25
C GLU A 399 -45.89 46.83 -3.53
N THR A 400 -46.41 46.34 -4.71
CA THR A 400 -47.77 46.42 -5.13
C THR A 400 -48.67 45.42 -4.41
N TYR A 401 -48.16 44.24 -4.03
CA TYR A 401 -48.94 43.19 -3.36
C TYR A 401 -48.32 42.73 -2.02
N PRO A 402 -48.16 43.63 -1.02
CA PRO A 402 -47.47 43.31 0.21
C PRO A 402 -48.18 42.28 1.08
N ASN A 403 -49.52 42.16 0.96
CA ASN A 403 -50.35 41.26 1.77
C ASN A 403 -51.00 40.12 0.96
N ASP A 404 -50.87 40.08 -0.35
CA ASP A 404 -51.49 39.05 -1.22
C ASP A 404 -50.40 38.20 -1.92
N ARG A 405 -49.91 37.23 -1.15
CA ARG A 405 -48.85 36.32 -1.62
C ARG A 405 -49.27 35.47 -2.86
N GLN A 406 -50.55 35.12 -2.99
CA GLN A 406 -51.02 34.29 -4.06
C GLN A 406 -51.00 35.09 -5.39
N LYS A 407 -51.46 36.31 -5.38
CA LYS A 407 -51.48 37.19 -6.55
C LYS A 407 -50.08 37.63 -6.94
N MET A 408 -49.21 37.91 -5.97
CA MET A 408 -47.78 38.18 -6.19
C MET A 408 -47.08 37.00 -6.85
N GLN A 409 -47.38 35.77 -6.45
CA GLN A 409 -46.79 34.57 -7.02
C GLN A 409 -47.28 34.27 -8.44
N GLN A 410 -48.56 34.55 -8.75
CA GLN A 410 -49.13 34.44 -10.10
C GLN A 410 -48.51 35.46 -11.07
N GLU A 411 -48.38 36.72 -10.64
CA GLU A 411 -47.76 37.75 -11.50
C GLU A 411 -46.24 37.55 -11.64
N LEU A 412 -45.55 37.04 -10.59
CA LEU A 412 -44.15 36.61 -10.69
C LEU A 412 -43.97 35.49 -11.70
N MET A 413 -44.85 34.47 -11.74
CA MET A 413 -44.79 33.39 -12.74
C MET A 413 -45.11 33.88 -14.14
N ALA A 414 -45.93 34.90 -14.30
CA ALA A 414 -46.22 35.51 -15.61
C ALA A 414 -45.05 36.36 -16.15
N LEU A 415 -44.20 36.85 -15.26
CA LEU A 415 -42.99 37.65 -15.55
C LEU A 415 -41.81 36.80 -16.00
N TYR A 416 -41.77 35.54 -15.58
CA TYR A 416 -40.71 34.56 -15.90
C TYR A 416 -40.98 33.87 -17.24
#